data_c8b38aa604814a7c47967bb09aa30026
#
_entry.id   c8b38aa604814a7c47967bb09aa30026
#
_cell.length_a   1.000
_cell.length_b   1.000
_cell.length_c   1.000
_cell.angle_alpha   90.00
_cell.angle_beta   90.00
_cell.angle_gamma   90.00
#
_symmetry.space_group_name_H-M   'P 1'
#
loop_
_entity.id
_entity.type
_entity.pdbx_description
1 polymer ?
#
loop_
_entity_poly.entity_id
_entity_poly.type
_entity_poly.pdbx_seq_one_letter_code
_entity_poly.pdbx_strand_id
1 'polypeptide(L)'
;MKLKFEYAGVGYSTDTILEFTKAGLSPFWTEPLFHFYPDMDKAHFLQLDYTGRKKYLSGYFTVYESKSRDLLAEKLNSYNSYWQKYEAQIVSALEEIFSIDLTAVFNDLTCMTTFCPVSPRYLDRHTFDNFFMESEKGALGTAIHEIIHFVWFHVWKNKFHDSPAEYETPHLKWIISEMVVEPVMRDPRLGSINPYYQHKACVYPYFYTMNISGAPILDTLYSMISAMPIFDAMDAVYRYCADHEKDIRSHIERCENP
;
A
#
# COMPACT_ATOMS: atom_id res chain seq x y z
N MET A 1 9.36 12.71 11.22
CA MET A 1 8.25 12.44 10.29
C MET A 1 6.95 12.67 11.03
N LYS A 2 5.91 13.20 10.38
CA LYS A 2 4.57 13.30 10.98
C LYS A 2 3.58 12.58 10.08
N LEU A 3 2.79 11.70 10.67
CA LEU A 3 1.66 11.04 10.00
C LEU A 3 0.39 11.35 10.77
N LYS A 4 -0.68 11.65 10.05
CA LYS A 4 -2.01 11.87 10.60
C LYS A 4 -3.03 11.03 9.85
N PHE A 5 -3.89 10.33 10.57
CA PHE A 5 -5.07 9.67 10.02
C PHE A 5 -6.24 10.65 10.04
N GLU A 6 -6.81 10.91 8.88
CA GLU A 6 -7.95 11.81 8.69
C GLU A 6 -9.06 11.14 7.89
N TYR A 7 -10.31 11.46 8.20
CA TYR A 7 -11.43 10.98 7.40
C TYR A 7 -11.52 11.75 6.09
N ALA A 8 -11.50 11.03 4.98
CA ALA A 8 -11.47 11.62 3.64
C ALA A 8 -12.83 12.11 3.13
N GLY A 9 -13.92 11.67 3.75
CA GLY A 9 -15.28 12.01 3.34
C GLY A 9 -15.86 11.10 2.25
N VAL A 10 -17.20 11.17 2.10
CA VAL A 10 -17.96 10.35 1.14
C VAL A 10 -17.53 10.60 -0.30
N GLY A 11 -17.33 11.86 -0.67
CA GLY A 11 -16.94 12.22 -2.04
C GLY A 11 -15.62 11.58 -2.46
N TYR A 12 -14.60 11.71 -1.63
CA TYR A 12 -13.29 11.09 -1.85
C TYR A 12 -13.40 9.57 -1.94
N SER A 13 -14.03 8.92 -0.95
CA SER A 13 -14.23 7.47 -0.96
C SER A 13 -14.95 6.96 -2.21
N THR A 14 -15.96 7.72 -2.68
CA THR A 14 -16.68 7.41 -3.92
C THR A 14 -15.75 7.49 -5.13
N ASP A 15 -14.96 8.55 -5.25
CA ASP A 15 -14.07 8.75 -6.40
C ASP A 15 -12.95 7.70 -6.42
N THR A 16 -12.38 7.34 -5.26
CA THR A 16 -11.39 6.24 -5.14
C THR A 16 -11.98 4.90 -5.60
N ILE A 17 -13.17 4.52 -5.11
CA ILE A 17 -13.82 3.26 -5.53
C ILE A 17 -14.07 3.26 -7.05
N LEU A 18 -14.51 4.40 -7.61
CA LEU A 18 -14.75 4.51 -9.04
C LEU A 18 -13.46 4.36 -9.86
N GLU A 19 -12.34 4.83 -9.37
CA GLU A 19 -11.04 4.67 -10.02
C GLU A 19 -10.68 3.19 -10.19
N PHE A 20 -10.80 2.40 -9.14
CA PHE A 20 -10.56 0.96 -9.18
C PHE A 20 -11.62 0.17 -9.96
N THR A 21 -12.81 0.70 -10.13
CA THR A 21 -13.88 0.04 -10.89
C THR A 21 -13.99 0.50 -12.34
N LYS A 22 -13.12 1.40 -12.81
CA LYS A 22 -13.11 1.87 -14.20
C LYS A 22 -12.70 0.79 -15.21
N ALA A 23 -11.65 0.06 -14.91
CA ALA A 23 -11.00 -0.86 -15.82
C ALA A 23 -11.69 -2.23 -15.85
N GLY A 24 -12.90 -2.28 -16.44
CA GLY A 24 -13.56 -3.55 -16.74
C GLY A 24 -14.18 -4.28 -15.56
N LEU A 25 -14.32 -3.64 -14.39
CA LEU A 25 -14.95 -4.24 -13.20
C LEU A 25 -14.33 -5.58 -12.79
N SER A 26 -12.99 -5.66 -12.81
CA SER A 26 -12.28 -6.86 -12.36
C SER A 26 -12.79 -7.31 -10.98
N PRO A 27 -13.09 -8.60 -10.80
CA PRO A 27 -13.47 -9.15 -9.50
C PRO A 27 -12.45 -8.84 -8.40
N PHE A 28 -11.17 -8.79 -8.73
CA PHE A 28 -10.10 -8.46 -7.78
C PHE A 28 -10.34 -7.12 -7.06
N TRP A 29 -10.88 -6.11 -7.77
CA TRP A 29 -11.17 -4.80 -7.21
C TRP A 29 -12.60 -4.64 -6.69
N THR A 30 -13.56 -5.38 -7.27
CA THR A 30 -14.98 -5.22 -6.94
C THR A 30 -15.45 -6.16 -5.82
N GLU A 31 -14.90 -7.38 -5.72
CA GLU A 31 -15.32 -8.33 -4.68
C GLU A 31 -15.08 -7.82 -3.25
N PRO A 32 -13.95 -7.17 -2.92
CA PRO A 32 -13.79 -6.58 -1.59
C PRO A 32 -14.88 -5.59 -1.24
N LEU A 33 -15.33 -4.75 -2.20
CA LEU A 33 -16.41 -3.79 -1.96
C LEU A 33 -17.70 -4.49 -1.51
N PHE A 34 -18.14 -5.53 -2.24
CA PHE A 34 -19.37 -6.26 -1.90
C PHE A 34 -19.22 -7.20 -0.71
N HIS A 35 -17.99 -7.62 -0.41
CA HIS A 35 -17.71 -8.37 0.81
C HIS A 35 -17.92 -7.53 2.07
N PHE A 36 -17.39 -6.31 2.09
CA PHE A 36 -17.49 -5.41 3.24
C PHE A 36 -18.83 -4.66 3.31
N TYR A 37 -19.54 -4.53 2.19
CA TYR A 37 -20.86 -3.87 2.10
C TYR A 37 -21.88 -4.83 1.48
N PRO A 38 -22.26 -5.91 2.20
CA PRO A 38 -23.08 -6.99 1.64
C PRO A 38 -24.53 -6.58 1.35
N ASP A 39 -24.97 -5.44 1.86
CA ASP A 39 -26.29 -4.83 1.59
C ASP A 39 -26.30 -3.94 0.33
N MET A 40 -25.16 -3.74 -0.34
CA MET A 40 -25.13 -3.15 -1.68
C MET A 40 -25.72 -4.11 -2.72
N ASP A 41 -26.58 -3.58 -3.60
CA ASP A 41 -27.07 -4.34 -4.75
C ASP A 41 -25.97 -4.45 -5.84
N LYS A 42 -25.20 -5.55 -5.75
CA LYS A 42 -24.12 -5.85 -6.68
C LYS A 42 -24.62 -5.94 -8.12
N ALA A 43 -25.75 -6.61 -8.35
CA ALA A 43 -26.28 -6.80 -9.71
C ALA A 43 -26.67 -5.47 -10.35
N HIS A 44 -27.33 -4.62 -9.57
CA HIS A 44 -27.67 -3.26 -10.01
C HIS A 44 -26.41 -2.42 -10.26
N PHE A 45 -25.44 -2.40 -9.32
CA PHE A 45 -24.20 -1.63 -9.45
C PHE A 45 -23.42 -1.98 -10.72
N LEU A 46 -23.29 -3.27 -11.04
CA LEU A 46 -22.55 -3.73 -12.20
C LEU A 46 -23.18 -3.33 -13.55
N GLN A 47 -24.48 -3.07 -13.58
CA GLN A 47 -25.22 -2.63 -14.79
C GLN A 47 -25.14 -1.11 -15.01
N LEU A 48 -24.77 -0.34 -14.00
CA LEU A 48 -24.71 1.12 -14.10
C LEU A 48 -23.50 1.57 -14.93
N ASP A 49 -23.69 2.67 -15.65
CA ASP A 49 -22.59 3.43 -16.22
C ASP A 49 -21.79 4.19 -15.11
N TYR A 50 -20.73 4.86 -15.48
CA TYR A 50 -19.88 5.61 -14.56
C TYR A 50 -20.68 6.63 -13.72
N THR A 51 -21.56 7.40 -14.36
CA THR A 51 -22.39 8.42 -13.67
C THR A 51 -23.38 7.78 -12.71
N GLY A 52 -24.01 6.70 -13.15
CA GLY A 52 -24.93 5.90 -12.32
C GLY A 52 -24.22 5.31 -11.09
N ARG A 53 -23.03 4.73 -11.26
CA ARG A 53 -22.20 4.21 -10.16
C ARG A 53 -21.82 5.31 -9.18
N LYS A 54 -21.37 6.47 -9.68
CA LYS A 54 -21.05 7.61 -8.81
C LYS A 54 -22.23 8.03 -7.95
N LYS A 55 -23.41 8.17 -8.54
CA LYS A 55 -24.64 8.52 -7.83
C LYS A 55 -25.03 7.45 -6.81
N TYR A 56 -24.94 6.17 -7.19
CA TYR A 56 -25.28 5.03 -6.32
C TYR A 56 -24.37 4.99 -5.10
N LEU A 57 -23.02 5.03 -5.30
CA LEU A 57 -22.04 5.01 -4.22
C LEU A 57 -22.19 6.23 -3.29
N SER A 58 -22.33 7.44 -3.86
CA SER A 58 -22.51 8.65 -3.06
C SER A 58 -23.77 8.57 -2.20
N GLY A 59 -24.88 8.09 -2.74
CA GLY A 59 -26.13 7.89 -1.99
C GLY A 59 -25.97 6.85 -0.86
N TYR A 60 -25.40 5.71 -1.20
CA TYR A 60 -25.14 4.62 -0.25
C TYR A 60 -24.24 5.09 0.90
N PHE A 61 -23.07 5.67 0.59
CA PHE A 61 -22.12 6.08 1.60
C PHE A 61 -22.54 7.31 2.41
N THR A 62 -23.37 8.18 1.89
CA THR A 62 -23.98 9.26 2.69
C THR A 62 -24.85 8.70 3.82
N VAL A 63 -25.65 7.68 3.52
CA VAL A 63 -26.46 7.00 4.53
C VAL A 63 -25.57 6.20 5.49
N TYR A 64 -24.58 5.51 4.96
CA TYR A 64 -23.64 4.71 5.75
C TYR A 64 -22.83 5.58 6.73
N GLU A 65 -22.28 6.71 6.27
CA GLU A 65 -21.57 7.70 7.09
C GLU A 65 -22.43 8.19 8.25
N SER A 66 -23.70 8.55 7.98
CA SER A 66 -24.59 9.05 9.03
C SER A 66 -24.81 8.04 10.16
N LYS A 67 -24.79 6.74 9.84
CA LYS A 67 -24.94 5.64 10.80
C LYS A 67 -23.62 5.27 11.50
N SER A 68 -22.50 5.58 10.88
CA SER A 68 -21.15 5.15 11.34
C SER A 68 -20.32 6.29 11.93
N ARG A 69 -20.89 7.48 12.13
CA ARG A 69 -20.14 8.69 12.53
C ARG A 69 -19.33 8.49 13.82
N ASP A 70 -19.95 7.94 14.84
CA ASP A 70 -19.28 7.73 16.13
C ASP A 70 -18.17 6.69 16.01
N LEU A 71 -18.41 5.60 15.26
CA LEU A 71 -17.42 4.59 14.97
C LEU A 71 -16.24 5.16 14.17
N LEU A 72 -16.49 6.01 13.18
CA LEU A 72 -15.41 6.69 12.43
C LEU A 72 -14.56 7.58 13.33
N ALA A 73 -15.18 8.35 14.22
CA ALA A 73 -14.43 9.17 15.18
C ALA A 73 -13.60 8.32 16.15
N GLU A 74 -14.15 7.22 16.66
CA GLU A 74 -13.44 6.26 17.50
C GLU A 74 -12.24 5.66 16.75
N LYS A 75 -12.45 5.19 15.52
CA LYS A 75 -11.39 4.60 14.68
C LYS A 75 -10.25 5.58 14.43
N LEU A 76 -10.55 6.81 14.02
CA LEU A 76 -9.54 7.85 13.80
C LEU A 76 -8.71 8.14 15.06
N ASN A 77 -9.36 8.25 16.21
CA ASN A 77 -8.67 8.43 17.48
C ASN A 77 -7.77 7.23 17.80
N SER A 78 -8.27 6.01 17.59
CA SER A 78 -7.52 4.78 17.81
C SER A 78 -6.30 4.70 16.89
N TYR A 79 -6.45 4.95 15.58
CA TYR A 79 -5.36 4.92 14.61
C TYR A 79 -4.26 5.94 14.95
N ASN A 80 -4.64 7.20 15.21
CA ASN A 80 -3.68 8.24 15.57
C ASN A 80 -2.94 7.91 16.88
N SER A 81 -3.65 7.43 17.91
CA SER A 81 -3.04 7.05 19.19
C SER A 81 -2.12 5.84 19.04
N TYR A 82 -2.52 4.86 18.21
CA TYR A 82 -1.71 3.67 18.00
C TYR A 82 -0.46 3.98 17.17
N TRP A 83 -0.55 4.85 16.15
CA TRP A 83 0.59 5.37 15.43
C TRP A 83 1.59 6.08 16.36
N GLN A 84 1.12 7.05 17.16
CA GLN A 84 1.95 7.81 18.08
C GLN A 84 2.74 6.92 19.05
N LYS A 85 2.17 5.79 19.44
CA LYS A 85 2.84 4.82 20.32
C LYS A 85 4.09 4.20 19.67
N TYR A 86 4.09 4.01 18.35
CA TYR A 86 5.16 3.30 17.63
C TYR A 86 5.96 4.20 16.68
N GLU A 87 5.56 5.46 16.50
CA GLU A 87 6.18 6.40 15.55
C GLU A 87 7.69 6.47 15.68
N ALA A 88 8.21 6.68 16.89
CA ALA A 88 9.65 6.80 17.11
C ALA A 88 10.42 5.52 16.72
N GLN A 89 9.85 4.34 17.00
CA GLN A 89 10.43 3.04 16.63
C GLN A 89 10.44 2.84 15.13
N ILE A 90 9.35 3.18 14.44
CA ILE A 90 9.21 3.07 12.98
C ILE A 90 10.16 4.03 12.27
N VAL A 91 10.17 5.29 12.68
CA VAL A 91 11.04 6.33 12.11
C VAL A 91 12.50 5.91 12.25
N SER A 92 12.94 5.55 13.46
CA SER A 92 14.32 5.12 13.69
C SER A 92 14.74 3.91 12.83
N ALA A 93 13.84 2.92 12.66
CA ALA A 93 14.13 1.76 11.83
C ALA A 93 14.31 2.14 10.36
N LEU A 94 13.39 2.95 9.82
CA LEU A 94 13.43 3.35 8.41
C LEU A 94 14.59 4.32 8.12
N GLU A 95 14.90 5.25 9.03
CA GLU A 95 16.06 6.15 8.89
C GLU A 95 17.37 5.38 8.83
N GLU A 96 17.52 4.34 9.65
CA GLU A 96 18.69 3.46 9.65
C GLU A 96 18.80 2.66 8.35
N ILE A 97 17.69 2.00 7.93
CA ILE A 97 17.67 1.16 6.72
C ILE A 97 17.94 2.00 5.47
N PHE A 98 17.30 3.16 5.37
CA PHE A 98 17.38 3.99 4.16
C PHE A 98 18.45 5.10 4.22
N SER A 99 19.12 5.25 5.36
CA SER A 99 20.18 6.26 5.58
C SER A 99 19.73 7.67 5.22
N ILE A 100 18.51 8.05 5.62
CA ILE A 100 17.92 9.40 5.40
C ILE A 100 17.28 9.92 6.67
N ASP A 101 17.15 11.25 6.78
CA ASP A 101 16.35 11.92 7.81
C ASP A 101 14.90 12.04 7.35
N LEU A 102 14.05 11.12 7.84
CA LEU A 102 12.62 11.11 7.50
C LEU A 102 11.89 12.36 8.01
N THR A 103 12.35 12.96 9.09
CA THR A 103 11.72 14.13 9.66
C THR A 103 11.94 15.36 8.78
N ALA A 104 13.11 15.44 8.13
CA ALA A 104 13.38 16.49 7.15
C ALA A 104 12.61 16.31 5.83
N VAL A 105 12.35 15.05 5.44
CA VAL A 105 11.74 14.74 4.13
C VAL A 105 10.22 14.62 4.20
N PHE A 106 9.69 13.94 5.23
CA PHE A 106 8.27 13.62 5.37
C PHE A 106 7.71 14.16 6.69
N ASN A 107 7.31 15.43 6.71
CA ASN A 107 6.69 16.08 7.86
C ASN A 107 5.18 16.31 7.70
N ASP A 108 4.59 15.86 6.60
CA ASP A 108 3.24 16.16 6.14
C ASP A 108 2.48 14.95 5.56
N LEU A 109 2.89 13.73 5.90
CA LEU A 109 2.17 12.53 5.45
C LEU A 109 0.75 12.48 6.04
N THR A 110 -0.21 12.20 5.18
CA THR A 110 -1.60 12.01 5.60
C THR A 110 -2.12 10.65 5.14
N CYS A 111 -2.65 9.89 6.09
CA CYS A 111 -3.42 8.67 5.80
C CYS A 111 -4.90 9.02 5.70
N MET A 112 -5.46 8.90 4.51
CA MET A 112 -6.87 9.15 4.22
C MET A 112 -7.69 7.92 4.62
N THR A 113 -8.41 7.99 5.73
CA THR A 113 -9.33 6.93 6.13
C THR A 113 -10.60 7.01 5.29
N THR A 114 -10.87 5.94 4.52
CA THR A 114 -11.91 5.92 3.49
C THR A 114 -12.87 4.74 3.66
N PHE A 115 -13.97 4.75 2.92
CA PHE A 115 -14.85 3.59 2.75
C PHE A 115 -14.38 2.62 1.65
N CYS A 116 -13.32 2.94 0.93
CA CYS A 116 -12.73 2.06 -0.07
C CYS A 116 -11.92 0.93 0.60
N PRO A 117 -12.21 -0.35 0.33
CA PRO A 117 -11.44 -1.46 0.89
C PRO A 117 -10.12 -1.73 0.15
N VAL A 118 -9.62 -0.72 -0.56
CA VAL A 118 -8.31 -0.72 -1.24
C VAL A 118 -7.54 0.49 -0.75
N SER A 119 -6.23 0.34 -0.60
CA SER A 119 -5.36 1.37 -0.03
C SER A 119 -4.36 1.87 -1.08
N PRO A 120 -4.78 2.79 -1.98
CA PRO A 120 -3.87 3.42 -2.93
C PRO A 120 -2.94 4.42 -2.24
N ARG A 121 -1.78 4.66 -2.87
CA ARG A 121 -0.86 5.74 -2.48
C ARG A 121 -0.75 6.80 -3.58
N TYR A 122 -0.49 8.02 -3.17
CA TYR A 122 -0.32 9.18 -4.05
C TYR A 122 0.99 9.89 -3.67
N LEU A 123 2.08 9.51 -4.34
CA LEU A 123 3.44 9.96 -4.02
C LEU A 123 3.60 11.48 -4.13
N ASP A 124 2.92 12.10 -5.09
CA ASP A 124 2.94 13.53 -5.36
C ASP A 124 2.24 14.39 -4.30
N ARG A 125 1.32 13.77 -3.55
CA ARG A 125 0.50 14.45 -2.54
C ARG A 125 0.90 14.10 -1.12
N HIS A 126 1.87 13.21 -0.93
CA HIS A 126 2.25 12.62 0.36
C HIS A 126 1.03 12.03 1.11
N THR A 127 0.12 11.37 0.36
CA THR A 127 -1.07 10.73 0.92
C THR A 127 -1.18 9.28 0.51
N PHE A 128 -1.81 8.48 1.37
CA PHE A 128 -2.24 7.12 1.07
C PHE A 128 -3.55 6.84 1.78
N ASP A 129 -4.28 5.83 1.31
CA ASP A 129 -5.57 5.50 1.89
C ASP A 129 -5.46 4.35 2.90
N ASN A 130 -6.38 4.33 3.85
CA ASN A 130 -6.61 3.24 4.77
C ASN A 130 -8.10 2.94 4.86
N PHE A 131 -8.45 1.65 4.84
CA PHE A 131 -9.83 1.24 4.99
C PHE A 131 -10.31 1.43 6.43
N PHE A 132 -11.43 2.11 6.64
CA PHE A 132 -11.90 2.49 7.98
C PHE A 132 -12.27 1.30 8.88
N MET A 133 -12.58 0.12 8.31
CA MET A 133 -12.90 -1.08 9.11
C MET A 133 -11.65 -1.81 9.64
N GLU A 134 -10.45 -1.39 9.24
CA GLU A 134 -9.23 -1.96 9.78
C GLU A 134 -9.18 -1.87 11.31
N SER A 135 -8.45 -2.81 11.93
CA SER A 135 -8.03 -2.64 13.33
C SER A 135 -6.93 -1.57 13.43
N GLU A 136 -6.67 -1.04 14.62
CA GLU A 136 -5.54 -0.13 14.82
C GLU A 136 -4.19 -0.77 14.45
N LYS A 137 -4.05 -2.08 14.63
CA LYS A 137 -2.87 -2.84 14.18
C LYS A 137 -2.80 -2.97 12.67
N GLY A 138 -3.94 -3.23 12.03
CA GLY A 138 -4.04 -3.27 10.57
C GLY A 138 -3.70 -1.93 9.96
N ALA A 139 -4.30 -0.84 10.43
CA ALA A 139 -4.02 0.52 9.99
C ALA A 139 -2.54 0.91 10.16
N LEU A 140 -1.90 0.50 11.28
CA LEU A 140 -0.45 0.66 11.47
C LEU A 140 0.33 -0.14 10.42
N GLY A 141 -0.07 -1.40 10.18
CA GLY A 141 0.56 -2.28 9.20
C GLY A 141 0.51 -1.71 7.78
N THR A 142 -0.66 -1.22 7.36
CA THR A 142 -0.85 -0.50 6.09
C THR A 142 0.02 0.77 6.04
N ALA A 143 0.03 1.56 7.11
CA ALA A 143 0.83 2.78 7.16
C ALA A 143 2.33 2.51 6.99
N ILE A 144 2.88 1.49 7.66
CA ILE A 144 4.29 1.12 7.49
C ILE A 144 4.57 0.68 6.05
N HIS A 145 3.67 -0.12 5.45
CA HIS A 145 3.78 -0.57 4.06
C HIS A 145 3.88 0.63 3.10
N GLU A 146 2.93 1.55 3.17
CA GLU A 146 2.89 2.70 2.28
C GLU A 146 4.05 3.67 2.52
N ILE A 147 4.47 3.88 3.77
CA ILE A 147 5.64 4.71 4.08
C ILE A 147 6.92 4.12 3.49
N ILE A 148 7.08 2.79 3.47
CA ILE A 148 8.22 2.15 2.81
C ILE A 148 8.26 2.54 1.33
N HIS A 149 7.12 2.59 0.62
CA HIS A 149 7.08 3.06 -0.77
C HIS A 149 7.48 4.53 -0.91
N PHE A 150 6.97 5.42 -0.04
CA PHE A 150 7.37 6.83 -0.06
C PHE A 150 8.87 7.00 0.11
N VAL A 151 9.44 6.29 1.10
CA VAL A 151 10.87 6.35 1.39
C VAL A 151 11.68 5.74 0.25
N TRP A 152 11.28 4.57 -0.24
CA TRP A 152 11.93 3.89 -1.37
C TRP A 152 12.02 4.79 -2.59
N PHE A 153 10.90 5.34 -3.04
CA PHE A 153 10.87 6.17 -4.24
C PHE A 153 11.53 7.54 -4.03
N HIS A 154 11.52 8.09 -2.82
CA HIS A 154 12.28 9.30 -2.52
C HIS A 154 13.78 9.06 -2.67
N VAL A 155 14.32 8.00 -2.07
CA VAL A 155 15.73 7.63 -2.17
C VAL A 155 16.08 7.27 -3.61
N TRP A 156 15.24 6.50 -4.29
CA TRP A 156 15.40 6.15 -5.69
C TRP A 156 15.53 7.38 -6.60
N LYS A 157 14.57 8.28 -6.52
CA LYS A 157 14.55 9.52 -7.33
C LYS A 157 15.80 10.37 -7.11
N ASN A 158 16.24 10.50 -5.86
CA ASN A 158 17.45 11.27 -5.54
C ASN A 158 18.74 10.61 -6.06
N LYS A 159 18.78 9.29 -6.12
CA LYS A 159 19.92 8.55 -6.66
C LYS A 159 19.97 8.54 -8.19
N PHE A 160 18.86 8.20 -8.84
CA PHE A 160 18.85 7.93 -10.28
C PHE A 160 18.36 9.12 -11.11
N HIS A 161 17.80 10.16 -10.46
CA HIS A 161 17.29 11.39 -11.12
C HIS A 161 16.31 11.12 -12.27
N ASP A 162 15.58 10.01 -12.18
CA ASP A 162 14.63 9.60 -13.21
C ASP A 162 13.22 10.18 -13.02
N SER A 163 12.37 9.94 -14.02
CA SER A 163 10.97 10.35 -13.97
C SER A 163 10.13 9.39 -13.12
N PRO A 164 9.22 9.90 -12.25
CA PRO A 164 8.29 9.07 -11.50
C PRO A 164 7.23 8.36 -12.36
N ALA A 165 7.21 8.56 -13.69
CA ALA A 165 6.23 7.93 -14.58
C ALA A 165 6.23 6.38 -14.52
N GLU A 166 7.34 5.77 -14.09
CA GLU A 166 7.48 4.31 -13.96
C GLU A 166 7.29 3.79 -12.53
N TYR A 167 6.82 4.64 -11.59
CA TYR A 167 6.59 4.24 -10.20
C TYR A 167 5.22 3.61 -9.95
N GLU A 168 4.43 3.48 -11.02
CA GLU A 168 3.10 2.88 -11.02
C GLU A 168 3.06 1.60 -11.86
N THR A 169 2.04 0.77 -11.61
CA THR A 169 1.77 -0.43 -12.43
C THR A 169 1.60 -0.05 -13.90
N PRO A 170 2.08 -0.86 -14.86
CA PRO A 170 2.70 -2.19 -14.70
C PRO A 170 4.23 -2.19 -14.74
N HIS A 171 4.87 -1.09 -14.39
CA HIS A 171 6.32 -0.92 -14.56
C HIS A 171 7.16 -1.77 -13.59
N LEU A 172 8.36 -2.17 -14.03
CA LEU A 172 9.28 -2.97 -13.19
C LEU A 172 9.64 -2.26 -11.88
N LYS A 173 9.81 -0.94 -11.89
CA LYS A 173 10.11 -0.16 -10.69
C LYS A 173 8.99 -0.27 -9.65
N TRP A 174 7.73 -0.27 -10.10
CA TRP A 174 6.60 -0.53 -9.22
C TRP A 174 6.65 -1.95 -8.65
N ILE A 175 6.87 -2.98 -9.48
CA ILE A 175 6.97 -4.38 -9.03
C ILE A 175 8.05 -4.52 -7.97
N ILE A 176 9.22 -3.91 -8.18
CA ILE A 176 10.32 -3.92 -7.22
C ILE A 176 9.89 -3.26 -5.91
N SER A 177 9.24 -2.11 -5.96
CA SER A 177 8.78 -1.41 -4.76
C SER A 177 7.82 -2.24 -3.91
N GLU A 178 6.96 -3.04 -4.56
CA GLU A 178 6.07 -3.98 -3.87
C GLU A 178 6.85 -5.15 -3.23
N MET A 179 7.85 -5.70 -3.94
CA MET A 179 8.66 -6.80 -3.41
C MET A 179 9.52 -6.38 -2.23
N VAL A 180 10.11 -5.18 -2.22
CA VAL A 180 11.07 -4.74 -1.18
C VAL A 180 10.42 -4.47 0.17
N VAL A 181 9.10 -4.34 0.24
CA VAL A 181 8.39 -4.16 1.51
C VAL A 181 8.67 -5.29 2.48
N GLU A 182 8.61 -6.56 2.03
CA GLU A 182 8.84 -7.70 2.90
C GLU A 182 10.29 -7.76 3.43
N PRO A 183 11.35 -7.63 2.60
CA PRO A 183 12.73 -7.48 3.06
C PRO A 183 12.94 -6.37 4.10
N VAL A 184 12.33 -5.21 3.92
CA VAL A 184 12.42 -4.10 4.88
C VAL A 184 11.71 -4.45 6.19
N MET A 185 10.55 -5.13 6.11
CA MET A 185 9.80 -5.60 7.29
C MET A 185 10.53 -6.66 8.12
N ARG A 186 11.62 -7.25 7.61
CA ARG A 186 12.45 -8.19 8.39
C ARG A 186 13.22 -7.51 9.53
N ASP A 187 13.31 -6.18 9.55
CA ASP A 187 13.76 -5.46 10.73
C ASP A 187 12.81 -5.74 11.90
N PRO A 188 13.31 -6.25 13.05
CA PRO A 188 12.45 -6.63 14.19
C PRO A 188 11.61 -5.46 14.72
N ARG A 189 12.08 -4.22 14.58
CA ARG A 189 11.35 -3.02 14.98
C ARG A 189 10.10 -2.78 14.14
N LEU A 190 10.08 -3.24 12.89
CA LEU A 190 8.94 -3.14 11.98
C LEU A 190 8.09 -4.41 12.00
N GLY A 191 8.71 -5.57 11.79
CA GLY A 191 8.01 -6.84 11.66
C GLY A 191 7.28 -7.27 12.92
N SER A 192 7.82 -6.97 14.14
CA SER A 192 7.18 -7.37 15.38
C SER A 192 5.85 -6.65 15.65
N ILE A 193 5.62 -5.50 15.05
CA ILE A 193 4.42 -4.68 15.25
C ILE A 193 3.47 -4.71 14.04
N ASN A 194 3.87 -5.31 12.91
CA ASN A 194 3.08 -5.38 11.71
C ASN A 194 2.36 -6.74 11.59
N PRO A 195 1.02 -6.80 11.74
CA PRO A 195 0.28 -8.06 11.68
C PRO A 195 0.34 -8.71 10.30
N TYR A 196 0.40 -7.93 9.24
CA TYR A 196 0.48 -8.46 7.88
C TYR A 196 1.80 -9.17 7.61
N TYR A 197 2.92 -8.65 8.12
CA TYR A 197 4.20 -9.33 8.04
C TYR A 197 4.19 -10.66 8.81
N GLN A 198 3.65 -10.66 10.03
CA GLN A 198 3.55 -11.87 10.87
C GLN A 198 2.73 -12.99 10.20
N HIS A 199 1.75 -12.64 9.37
CA HIS A 199 0.89 -13.59 8.65
C HIS A 199 1.28 -13.80 7.18
N LYS A 200 2.45 -13.33 6.73
CA LYS A 200 2.91 -13.38 5.35
C LYS A 200 1.89 -12.77 4.37
N ALA A 201 1.37 -11.61 4.73
CA ALA A 201 0.37 -10.87 3.97
C ALA A 201 0.78 -9.40 3.73
N CYS A 202 2.04 -9.03 3.98
CA CYS A 202 2.53 -7.66 3.79
C CYS A 202 2.92 -7.34 2.34
N VAL A 203 2.95 -8.36 1.46
CA VAL A 203 3.15 -8.21 0.00
C VAL A 203 2.22 -9.17 -0.72
N TYR A 204 2.11 -9.04 -2.04
CA TYR A 204 1.27 -9.93 -2.85
C TYR A 204 1.64 -11.41 -2.65
N PRO A 205 0.65 -12.32 -2.52
CA PRO A 205 0.89 -13.73 -2.22
C PRO A 205 1.85 -14.42 -3.17
N TYR A 206 1.85 -14.04 -4.45
CA TYR A 206 2.71 -14.64 -5.46
C TYR A 206 4.21 -14.33 -5.25
N PHE A 207 4.58 -13.27 -4.53
CA PHE A 207 5.99 -12.99 -4.21
C PHE A 207 6.56 -13.99 -3.21
N TYR A 208 5.75 -14.51 -2.29
CA TYR A 208 6.19 -15.54 -1.33
C TYR A 208 6.49 -16.89 -1.98
N THR A 209 5.92 -17.14 -3.16
CA THR A 209 6.09 -18.40 -3.91
C THR A 209 7.06 -18.26 -5.10
N MET A 210 7.49 -17.03 -5.39
CA MET A 210 8.34 -16.73 -6.53
C MET A 210 9.78 -17.18 -6.31
N ASN A 211 10.25 -18.09 -7.17
CA ASN A 211 11.64 -18.53 -7.21
C ASN A 211 12.26 -18.08 -8.53
N ILE A 212 13.38 -17.36 -8.42
CA ILE A 212 14.16 -16.87 -9.57
C ILE A 212 15.56 -17.45 -9.46
N SER A 213 16.03 -18.07 -10.53
CA SER A 213 17.35 -18.72 -10.56
C SER A 213 17.59 -19.73 -9.43
N GLY A 214 16.52 -20.41 -8.96
CA GLY A 214 16.58 -21.44 -7.93
C GLY A 214 16.55 -20.92 -6.48
N ALA A 215 16.36 -19.61 -6.27
CA ALA A 215 16.25 -19.01 -4.95
C ALA A 215 14.95 -18.20 -4.79
N PRO A 216 14.36 -18.15 -3.57
CA PRO A 216 13.22 -17.29 -3.30
C PRO A 216 13.58 -15.81 -3.54
N ILE A 217 12.75 -15.10 -4.31
CA ILE A 217 13.03 -13.72 -4.69
C ILE A 217 13.19 -12.80 -3.47
N LEU A 218 12.30 -12.92 -2.48
CA LEU A 218 12.33 -12.08 -1.29
C LEU A 218 13.60 -12.28 -0.45
N ASP A 219 14.12 -13.52 -0.38
CA ASP A 219 15.39 -13.81 0.29
C ASP A 219 16.60 -13.22 -0.45
N THR A 220 16.55 -13.27 -1.77
CA THR A 220 17.57 -12.67 -2.64
C THR A 220 17.62 -11.16 -2.46
N LEU A 221 16.46 -10.49 -2.49
CA LEU A 221 16.36 -9.03 -2.28
C LEU A 221 16.78 -8.64 -0.85
N TYR A 222 16.35 -9.41 0.15
CA TYR A 222 16.79 -9.19 1.53
C TYR A 222 18.29 -9.26 1.68
N SER A 223 18.94 -10.26 1.08
CA SER A 223 20.38 -10.42 1.13
C SER A 223 21.13 -9.23 0.53
N MET A 224 20.59 -8.64 -0.55
CA MET A 224 21.16 -7.43 -1.16
C MET A 224 20.97 -6.20 -0.26
N ILE A 225 19.75 -5.99 0.27
CA ILE A 225 19.42 -4.82 1.10
C ILE A 225 20.19 -4.84 2.42
N SER A 226 20.41 -6.03 3.01
CA SER A 226 21.09 -6.15 4.30
C SER A 226 22.62 -6.15 4.21
N ALA A 227 23.19 -6.45 3.04
CA ALA A 227 24.64 -6.65 2.87
C ALA A 227 25.41 -5.37 2.45
N MET A 228 24.73 -4.33 1.99
CA MET A 228 25.38 -3.15 1.42
C MET A 228 24.59 -1.86 1.72
N PRO A 229 25.21 -0.67 1.56
CA PRO A 229 24.52 0.60 1.69
C PRO A 229 23.31 0.67 0.75
N ILE A 230 22.24 1.31 1.19
CA ILE A 230 20.93 1.32 0.49
C ILE A 230 21.05 1.76 -0.99
N PHE A 231 21.90 2.73 -1.29
CA PHE A 231 22.11 3.19 -2.67
C PHE A 231 22.68 2.09 -3.58
N ASP A 232 23.63 1.31 -3.07
CA ASP A 232 24.23 0.20 -3.83
C ASP A 232 23.25 -0.99 -3.89
N ALA A 233 22.51 -1.22 -2.80
CA ALA A 233 21.46 -2.23 -2.73
C ALA A 233 20.36 -1.97 -3.77
N MET A 234 19.88 -0.73 -3.90
CA MET A 234 18.88 -0.36 -4.90
C MET A 234 19.35 -0.64 -6.33
N ASP A 235 20.60 -0.31 -6.64
CA ASP A 235 21.18 -0.58 -7.96
C ASP A 235 21.29 -2.10 -8.22
N ALA A 236 21.78 -2.86 -7.23
CA ALA A 236 21.88 -4.32 -7.31
C ALA A 236 20.52 -4.98 -7.48
N VAL A 237 19.52 -4.59 -6.68
CA VAL A 237 18.13 -5.05 -6.76
C VAL A 237 17.55 -4.76 -8.14
N TYR A 238 17.71 -3.54 -8.63
CA TYR A 238 17.19 -3.17 -9.94
C TYR A 238 17.80 -3.99 -11.07
N ARG A 239 19.13 -4.11 -11.11
CA ARG A 239 19.82 -4.90 -12.13
C ARG A 239 19.39 -6.36 -12.09
N TYR A 240 19.35 -6.96 -10.89
CA TYR A 240 18.89 -8.32 -10.74
C TYR A 240 17.47 -8.52 -11.27
N CYS A 241 16.55 -7.65 -10.89
CA CYS A 241 15.16 -7.73 -11.36
C CYS A 241 15.03 -7.45 -12.85
N ALA A 242 15.83 -6.54 -13.42
CA ALA A 242 15.84 -6.26 -14.86
C ALA A 242 16.36 -7.45 -15.67
N ASP A 243 17.41 -8.11 -15.20
CA ASP A 243 17.96 -9.32 -15.83
C ASP A 243 16.96 -10.49 -15.80
N HIS A 244 16.05 -10.50 -14.82
CA HIS A 244 15.04 -11.54 -14.62
C HIS A 244 13.59 -11.07 -14.85
N GLU A 245 13.37 -9.90 -15.45
CA GLU A 245 12.05 -9.31 -15.59
C GLU A 245 11.04 -10.24 -16.26
N LYS A 246 11.45 -10.97 -17.29
CA LYS A 246 10.59 -11.92 -17.98
C LYS A 246 10.08 -13.03 -17.05
N ASP A 247 10.96 -13.57 -16.20
CA ASP A 247 10.60 -14.66 -15.29
C ASP A 247 9.68 -14.16 -14.17
N ILE A 248 9.97 -12.96 -13.64
CA ILE A 248 9.15 -12.27 -12.65
C ILE A 248 7.75 -12.05 -13.19
N ARG A 249 7.60 -11.42 -14.37
CA ARG A 249 6.30 -11.15 -14.98
C ARG A 249 5.53 -12.43 -15.31
N SER A 250 6.21 -13.44 -15.86
CA SER A 250 5.58 -14.73 -16.16
C SER A 250 5.09 -15.45 -14.90
N HIS A 251 5.74 -15.26 -13.76
CA HIS A 251 5.27 -15.81 -12.50
C HIS A 251 4.00 -15.08 -12.01
N ILE A 252 4.00 -13.75 -12.05
CA ILE A 252 2.84 -12.93 -11.68
C ILE A 252 1.64 -13.30 -12.54
N GLU A 253 1.78 -13.30 -13.88
CA GLU A 253 0.71 -13.63 -14.82
C GLU A 253 0.08 -15.00 -14.56
N ARG A 254 0.89 -16.04 -14.26
CA ARG A 254 0.39 -17.38 -13.93
C ARG A 254 -0.41 -17.42 -12.63
N CYS A 255 -0.07 -16.56 -11.66
CA CYS A 255 -0.78 -16.52 -10.39
C CYS A 255 -2.06 -15.69 -10.45
N GLU A 256 -2.11 -14.66 -11.30
CA GLU A 256 -3.29 -13.82 -11.49
C GLU A 256 -4.33 -14.45 -12.42
N ASN A 257 -3.90 -15.36 -13.32
CA ASN A 257 -4.75 -16.06 -14.28
C ASN A 257 -4.52 -17.59 -14.17
N PRO A 258 -4.94 -18.21 -13.06
CA PRO A 258 -4.70 -19.61 -12.77
C PRO A 258 -5.47 -20.58 -13.68
#